data_4ea4b5f939bf7bbe47c4156b72fc35f0
#
_entry.id   4ea4b5f939bf7bbe47c4156b72fc35f0
#
_cell.length_a   1.000
_cell.length_b   1.000
_cell.length_c   1.000
_cell.angle_alpha   90.00
_cell.angle_beta   90.00
_cell.angle_gamma   90.00
#
_symmetry.space_group_name_H-M   'P 1'
#
loop_
_entity.id
_entity.type
_entity.pdbx_description
1 polymer ?
#
loop_
_entity_poly.entity_id
_entity_poly.type
_entity_poly.pdbx_seq_one_letter_code
_entity_poly.pdbx_strand_id
1 'polypeptide(L)'
;MPSTTKVTNIVIAGLGGEGVLKASDIVAEVAFRAGLDVKKSEIHGMSQRGGSATSDVRYGEKVYSPMVPPGEADYLVVLSPDQVEPNRWRLREGGTLITPDAIPASALRNKRSLNVALLGCLSARLPFPEAAWQEAIRRNLAEKLHAANLHALAVGRQTAKNALL
;
A
#
# COMPACT_ATOMS: atom_id res chain seq x y z
N MET A 1 -26.90 -12.53 15.88
CA MET A 1 -26.26 -12.34 14.57
C MET A 1 -24.77 -12.32 14.73
N PRO A 2 -24.07 -13.25 14.12
CA PRO A 2 -22.62 -13.13 14.12
C PRO A 2 -22.28 -11.86 13.37
N SER A 3 -21.50 -10.99 14.04
CA SER A 3 -20.94 -9.84 13.37
C SER A 3 -20.08 -10.36 12.23
N THR A 4 -20.41 -10.01 10.99
CA THR A 4 -19.48 -10.23 9.88
C THR A 4 -18.26 -9.35 10.15
N THR A 5 -17.21 -9.99 10.62
CA THR A 5 -15.94 -9.29 10.84
C THR A 5 -15.45 -8.78 9.49
N LYS A 6 -15.38 -7.47 9.36
CA LYS A 6 -14.94 -6.84 8.13
C LYS A 6 -13.47 -7.10 7.91
N VAL A 7 -13.12 -7.60 6.72
CA VAL A 7 -11.75 -7.71 6.25
C VAL A 7 -11.47 -6.49 5.38
N THR A 8 -10.37 -5.80 5.65
CA THR A 8 -9.89 -4.72 4.78
C THR A 8 -8.99 -5.32 3.71
N ASN A 9 -9.29 -5.02 2.46
CA ASN A 9 -8.61 -5.56 1.29
C ASN A 9 -7.82 -4.48 0.59
N ILE A 10 -6.51 -4.68 0.48
CA ILE A 10 -5.59 -3.73 -0.16
C ILE A 10 -4.84 -4.45 -1.27
N VAL A 11 -4.83 -3.87 -2.46
CA VAL A 11 -4.02 -4.34 -3.58
C VAL A 11 -2.97 -3.28 -3.89
N ILE A 12 -1.71 -3.68 -3.97
CA ILE A 12 -0.62 -2.82 -4.38
C ILE A 12 -0.10 -3.36 -5.71
N ALA A 13 -0.06 -2.52 -6.73
CA ALA A 13 0.32 -2.92 -8.08
C ALA A 13 1.41 -2.00 -8.62
N GLY A 14 2.26 -2.54 -9.46
CA GLY A 14 3.34 -1.78 -10.09
C GLY A 14 4.17 -2.66 -11.00
N LEU A 15 5.37 -2.20 -11.30
CA LEU A 15 6.33 -2.95 -12.09
C LEU A 15 7.44 -3.48 -11.19
N GLY A 16 8.12 -4.52 -11.64
CA GLY A 16 9.27 -5.07 -10.93
C GLY A 16 10.31 -3.99 -10.67
N GLY A 17 10.83 -3.93 -9.45
CA GLY A 17 11.81 -2.93 -9.04
C GLY A 17 11.23 -1.65 -8.46
N GLU A 18 9.92 -1.47 -8.47
CA GLU A 18 9.28 -0.27 -7.91
C GLU A 18 8.96 -0.36 -6.42
N GLY A 19 9.25 -1.49 -5.80
CA GLY A 19 9.04 -1.64 -4.37
C GLY A 19 7.65 -2.08 -3.96
N VAL A 20 6.95 -2.83 -4.82
CA VAL A 20 5.62 -3.37 -4.52
C VAL A 20 5.67 -4.27 -3.28
N LEU A 21 6.65 -5.18 -3.22
CA LEU A 21 6.78 -6.11 -2.09
C LEU A 21 7.09 -5.40 -0.78
N LYS A 22 8.01 -4.45 -0.80
CA LYS A 22 8.34 -3.68 0.40
C LYS A 22 7.15 -2.88 0.90
N ALA A 23 6.41 -2.27 -0.01
CA ALA A 23 5.19 -1.54 0.35
C ALA A 23 4.19 -2.47 1.04
N SER A 24 3.96 -3.65 0.49
CA SER A 24 3.03 -4.62 1.08
C SER A 24 3.52 -5.16 2.42
N ASP A 25 4.83 -5.38 2.58
CA ASP A 25 5.41 -5.82 3.85
C ASP A 25 5.16 -4.78 4.95
N ILE A 26 5.34 -3.50 4.62
CA ILE A 26 5.10 -2.41 5.57
C ILE A 26 3.63 -2.39 6.02
N VAL A 27 2.70 -2.46 5.08
CA VAL A 27 1.26 -2.48 5.39
C VAL A 27 0.91 -3.69 6.28
N ALA A 28 1.40 -4.86 5.89
CA ALA A 28 1.12 -6.10 6.62
C ALA A 28 1.66 -6.03 8.05
N GLU A 29 2.86 -5.48 8.24
CA GLU A 29 3.45 -5.38 9.56
C GLU A 29 2.67 -4.41 10.45
N VAL A 30 2.23 -3.27 9.90
CA VAL A 30 1.42 -2.32 10.67
C VAL A 30 0.17 -3.00 11.21
N ALA A 31 -0.56 -3.72 10.37
CA ALA A 31 -1.79 -4.41 10.78
C ALA A 31 -1.50 -5.56 11.75
N PHE A 32 -0.44 -6.33 11.49
CA PHE A 32 -0.05 -7.45 12.36
C PHE A 32 0.33 -6.97 13.75
N ARG A 33 1.10 -5.90 13.85
CA ARG A 33 1.52 -5.35 15.15
C ARG A 33 0.37 -4.68 15.90
N ALA A 34 -0.71 -4.33 15.20
CA ALA A 34 -1.94 -3.84 15.83
C ALA A 34 -2.80 -4.99 16.40
N GLY A 35 -2.35 -6.24 16.27
CA GLY A 35 -3.05 -7.40 16.80
C GLY A 35 -4.06 -8.03 15.85
N LEU A 36 -4.04 -7.66 14.57
CA LEU A 36 -4.98 -8.18 13.59
C LEU A 36 -4.42 -9.43 12.89
N ASP A 37 -5.34 -10.24 12.36
CA ASP A 37 -4.98 -11.34 11.47
C ASP A 37 -4.64 -10.75 10.11
N VAL A 38 -3.51 -11.14 9.51
CA VAL A 38 -3.03 -10.58 8.24
C VAL A 38 -2.60 -11.70 7.32
N LYS A 39 -3.00 -11.62 6.05
CA LYS A 39 -2.54 -12.53 5.02
C LYS A 39 -2.13 -11.74 3.78
N LYS A 40 -1.09 -12.22 3.11
CA LYS A 40 -0.55 -11.63 1.88
C LYS A 40 -0.48 -12.65 0.77
N SER A 41 -0.65 -12.18 -0.46
CA SER A 41 -0.42 -12.97 -1.65
C SER A 41 0.31 -12.09 -2.68
N GLU A 42 1.30 -12.65 -3.36
CA GLU A 42 2.12 -11.94 -4.32
C GLU A 42 2.05 -12.62 -5.67
N ILE A 43 1.87 -11.82 -6.74
CA ILE A 43 1.84 -12.31 -8.11
C ILE A 43 2.82 -11.50 -8.94
N HIS A 44 3.73 -12.19 -9.62
CA HIS A 44 4.69 -11.58 -10.52
C HIS A 44 4.37 -11.94 -11.96
N GLY A 45 4.51 -10.98 -12.88
CA GLY A 45 4.39 -11.24 -14.29
C GLY A 45 5.54 -12.11 -14.80
N MET A 46 5.37 -12.68 -15.97
CA MET A 46 6.29 -13.64 -16.57
C MET A 46 7.63 -13.02 -17.01
N SER A 47 7.76 -11.71 -17.11
CA SER A 47 9.00 -11.09 -17.54
C SER A 47 9.97 -10.94 -16.36
N GLN A 48 11.27 -11.11 -16.64
CA GLN A 48 12.31 -11.09 -15.61
C GLN A 48 12.62 -9.70 -15.06
N ARG A 49 12.36 -8.66 -15.84
CA ARG A 49 12.58 -7.27 -15.43
C ARG A 49 11.45 -6.39 -15.95
N GLY A 50 10.98 -5.47 -15.11
CA GLY A 50 9.95 -4.53 -15.49
C GLY A 50 8.58 -5.15 -15.72
N GLY A 51 8.40 -6.44 -15.41
CA GLY A 51 7.11 -7.09 -15.50
C GLY A 51 6.19 -6.63 -14.39
N SER A 52 4.88 -6.82 -14.60
CA SER A 52 3.88 -6.45 -13.61
C SER A 52 4.07 -7.24 -12.31
N ALA A 53 3.82 -6.57 -11.21
CA ALA A 53 3.86 -7.17 -9.88
C ALA A 53 2.66 -6.67 -9.11
N THR A 54 1.97 -7.57 -8.39
CA THR A 54 0.89 -7.20 -7.50
C THR A 54 1.06 -7.92 -6.17
N SER A 55 0.63 -7.25 -5.12
CA SER A 55 0.62 -7.84 -3.79
C SER A 55 -0.73 -7.52 -3.15
N ASP A 56 -1.38 -8.57 -2.67
CA ASP A 56 -2.64 -8.45 -1.96
C ASP A 56 -2.33 -8.49 -0.46
N VAL A 57 -2.90 -7.56 0.29
CA VAL A 57 -2.81 -7.56 1.76
C VAL A 57 -4.24 -7.54 2.31
N ARG A 58 -4.56 -8.50 3.14
CA ARG A 58 -5.87 -8.59 3.77
C ARG A 58 -5.70 -8.65 5.27
N TYR A 59 -6.44 -7.80 5.98
CA TYR A 59 -6.37 -7.84 7.44
C TYR A 59 -7.76 -7.61 8.06
N GLY A 60 -7.90 -8.12 9.28
CA GLY A 60 -9.12 -7.99 10.04
C GLY A 60 -9.03 -8.85 11.29
N GLU A 61 -10.14 -9.06 11.96
CA GLU A 61 -10.18 -9.94 13.12
C GLU A 61 -9.82 -11.37 12.73
N LYS A 62 -10.31 -11.83 11.57
CA LYS A 62 -10.01 -13.14 11.03
C LYS A 62 -10.01 -13.10 9.50
N VAL A 63 -8.94 -13.62 8.89
CA VAL A 63 -8.79 -13.70 7.43
C VAL A 63 -8.53 -15.15 7.03
N TYR A 64 -9.36 -15.69 6.15
CA TYR A 64 -9.30 -17.09 5.77
C TYR A 64 -8.51 -17.35 4.48
N SER A 65 -8.32 -16.35 3.65
CA SER A 65 -7.65 -16.48 2.36
C SER A 65 -6.76 -15.28 2.10
N PRO A 66 -5.57 -15.45 1.47
CA PRO A 66 -4.66 -14.32 1.23
C PRO A 66 -5.00 -13.50 0.00
N MET A 67 -5.84 -14.01 -0.92
CA MET A 67 -6.13 -13.29 -2.16
C MET A 67 -7.38 -12.44 -2.03
N VAL A 68 -7.29 -11.19 -2.48
CA VAL A 68 -8.45 -10.31 -2.57
C VAL A 68 -9.35 -10.82 -3.70
N PRO A 69 -10.63 -11.10 -3.44
CA PRO A 69 -11.54 -11.51 -4.50
C PRO A 69 -11.69 -10.41 -5.57
N PRO A 70 -11.99 -10.79 -6.83
CA PRO A 70 -12.19 -9.80 -7.90
C PRO A 70 -13.21 -8.74 -7.52
N GLY A 71 -12.87 -7.47 -7.75
CA GLY A 71 -13.78 -6.36 -7.48
C GLY A 71 -14.04 -6.06 -6.01
N GLU A 72 -13.21 -6.58 -5.10
CA GLU A 72 -13.41 -6.39 -3.66
C GLU A 72 -12.28 -5.64 -2.94
N ALA A 73 -11.31 -5.07 -3.68
CA ALA A 73 -10.29 -4.27 -3.04
C ALA A 73 -10.88 -2.95 -2.53
N ASP A 74 -10.70 -2.68 -1.24
CA ASP A 74 -11.08 -1.40 -0.65
C ASP A 74 -10.15 -0.29 -1.13
N TYR A 75 -8.88 -0.64 -1.29
CA TYR A 75 -7.83 0.28 -1.74
C TYR A 75 -6.99 -0.38 -2.82
N LEU A 76 -6.77 0.37 -3.90
CA LEU A 76 -5.83 -0.02 -4.94
C LEU A 76 -4.75 1.04 -5.02
N VAL A 77 -3.53 0.66 -4.65
CA VAL A 77 -2.36 1.55 -4.69
C VAL A 77 -1.52 1.13 -5.89
N VAL A 78 -1.33 2.04 -6.84
CA VAL A 78 -0.62 1.74 -8.08
C VAL A 78 0.64 2.59 -8.16
N LEU A 79 1.79 1.95 -8.31
CA LEU A 79 3.09 2.62 -8.30
C LEU A 79 3.53 3.12 -9.67
N SER A 80 2.87 2.65 -10.74
CA SER A 80 3.22 3.00 -12.10
C SER A 80 1.96 3.35 -12.88
N PRO A 81 1.91 4.50 -13.60
CA PRO A 81 0.68 4.93 -14.29
C PRO A 81 0.12 3.91 -15.28
N ASP A 82 0.98 3.16 -15.96
CA ASP A 82 0.56 2.16 -16.95
C ASP A 82 -0.06 0.91 -16.31
N GLN A 83 0.05 0.76 -15.00
CA GLN A 83 -0.53 -0.36 -14.28
C GLN A 83 -1.92 -0.05 -13.69
N VAL A 84 -2.43 1.17 -13.87
CA VAL A 84 -3.75 1.54 -13.35
C VAL A 84 -4.85 0.76 -14.07
N GLU A 85 -4.94 0.88 -15.39
CA GLU A 85 -6.01 0.25 -16.14
C GLU A 85 -5.99 -1.29 -16.06
N PRO A 86 -4.83 -1.96 -16.16
CA PRO A 86 -4.80 -3.41 -16.02
C PRO A 86 -5.28 -3.93 -14.65
N ASN A 87 -5.26 -3.10 -13.61
CA ASN A 87 -5.64 -3.52 -12.27
C ASN A 87 -6.96 -2.91 -11.77
N ARG A 88 -7.57 -2.01 -12.52
CA ARG A 88 -8.79 -1.30 -12.09
C ARG A 88 -9.94 -2.25 -11.74
N TRP A 89 -10.03 -3.39 -12.42
CA TRP A 89 -11.07 -4.39 -12.16
C TRP A 89 -11.03 -4.96 -10.75
N ARG A 90 -9.90 -4.82 -10.07
CA ARG A 90 -9.72 -5.34 -8.72
C ARG A 90 -10.38 -4.46 -7.66
N LEU A 91 -10.59 -3.19 -7.97
CA LEU A 91 -11.13 -2.21 -7.04
C LEU A 91 -12.64 -2.37 -6.91
N ARG A 92 -13.15 -2.38 -5.67
CA ARG A 92 -14.59 -2.44 -5.45
C ARG A 92 -15.26 -1.13 -5.87
N GLU A 93 -16.57 -1.18 -6.09
CA GLU A 93 -17.35 0.04 -6.30
C GLU A 93 -17.25 0.92 -5.05
N GLY A 94 -16.94 2.19 -5.25
CA GLY A 94 -16.72 3.13 -4.14
C GLY A 94 -15.37 2.98 -3.45
N GLY A 95 -14.50 2.08 -3.93
CA GLY A 95 -13.17 1.92 -3.37
C GLY A 95 -12.25 3.10 -3.70
N THR A 96 -11.11 3.15 -3.06
CA THR A 96 -10.15 4.25 -3.22
C THR A 96 -8.97 3.83 -4.10
N LEU A 97 -8.73 4.61 -5.16
CA LEU A 97 -7.57 4.45 -6.03
C LEU A 97 -6.51 5.49 -5.65
N ILE A 98 -5.28 5.03 -5.43
CA ILE A 98 -4.14 5.89 -5.10
C ILE A 98 -3.08 5.69 -6.18
N THR A 99 -2.70 6.76 -6.87
CA THR A 99 -1.81 6.71 -8.03
C THR A 99 -0.65 7.69 -7.89
N PRO A 100 0.43 7.54 -8.70
CA PRO A 100 1.62 8.39 -8.57
C PRO A 100 1.37 9.89 -8.76
N ASP A 101 0.35 10.26 -9.53
CA ASP A 101 0.02 11.67 -9.76
C ASP A 101 -0.48 12.38 -8.51
N ALA A 102 -0.79 11.66 -7.44
CA ALA A 102 -1.11 12.27 -6.15
C ALA A 102 0.10 12.98 -5.52
N ILE A 103 1.33 12.57 -5.89
CA ILE A 103 2.56 13.06 -5.28
C ILE A 103 3.41 13.80 -6.31
N PRO A 104 3.66 15.12 -6.14
CA PRO A 104 4.62 15.80 -7.00
C PRO A 104 6.02 15.21 -6.84
N ALA A 105 6.67 14.87 -7.95
CA ALA A 105 8.01 14.28 -7.91
C ALA A 105 9.01 15.18 -7.16
N SER A 106 8.85 16.49 -7.27
CA SER A 106 9.70 17.47 -6.59
C SER A 106 9.57 17.45 -5.06
N ALA A 107 8.50 16.85 -4.54
CA ALA A 107 8.28 16.78 -3.10
C ALA A 107 9.13 15.70 -2.43
N LEU A 108 9.69 14.77 -3.19
CA LEU A 108 10.43 13.63 -2.65
C LEU A 108 11.94 13.89 -2.69
N ARG A 109 12.63 13.53 -1.61
CA ARG A 109 14.09 13.60 -1.55
C ARG A 109 14.75 12.56 -2.45
N ASN A 110 14.07 11.42 -2.62
CA ASN A 110 14.52 10.32 -3.46
C ASN A 110 13.31 9.77 -4.21
N LYS A 111 13.39 9.76 -5.55
CA LYS A 111 12.29 9.25 -6.39
C LYS A 111 11.93 7.80 -6.09
N ARG A 112 12.89 7.01 -5.59
CA ARG A 112 12.64 5.62 -5.21
C ARG A 112 11.75 5.47 -3.99
N SER A 113 11.50 6.56 -3.25
CA SER A 113 10.61 6.55 -2.10
C SER A 113 9.14 6.80 -2.46
N LEU A 114 8.81 6.84 -3.74
CA LEU A 114 7.43 7.04 -4.18
C LEU A 114 6.49 5.98 -3.60
N ASN A 115 6.91 4.73 -3.53
CA ASN A 115 6.09 3.66 -2.94
C ASN A 115 5.69 4.01 -1.49
N VAL A 116 6.61 4.52 -0.69
CA VAL A 116 6.32 4.90 0.70
C VAL A 116 5.48 6.17 0.76
N ALA A 117 5.66 7.11 -0.19
CA ALA A 117 4.81 8.30 -0.26
C ALA A 117 3.35 7.89 -0.53
N LEU A 118 3.12 6.94 -1.43
CA LEU A 118 1.76 6.44 -1.71
C LEU A 118 1.20 5.68 -0.51
N LEU A 119 2.04 4.97 0.26
CA LEU A 119 1.61 4.40 1.53
C LEU A 119 1.23 5.49 2.53
N GLY A 120 1.88 6.65 2.48
CA GLY A 120 1.48 7.80 3.29
C GLY A 120 0.05 8.23 2.98
N CYS A 121 -0.30 8.29 1.70
CA CYS A 121 -1.68 8.57 1.28
C CYS A 121 -2.65 7.52 1.81
N LEU A 122 -2.28 6.24 1.69
CA LEU A 122 -3.08 5.13 2.21
C LEU A 122 -3.23 5.22 3.72
N SER A 123 -2.14 5.49 4.43
CA SER A 123 -2.11 5.50 5.89
C SER A 123 -3.03 6.55 6.49
N ALA A 124 -3.24 7.66 5.80
CA ALA A 124 -4.16 8.70 6.26
C ALA A 124 -5.62 8.23 6.28
N ARG A 125 -5.93 7.14 5.59
CA ARG A 125 -7.28 6.57 5.50
C ARG A 125 -7.48 5.34 6.38
N LEU A 126 -6.40 4.81 6.95
CA LEU A 126 -6.45 3.60 7.77
C LEU A 126 -6.35 3.92 9.26
N PRO A 127 -6.94 3.09 10.12
CA PRO A 127 -7.05 3.40 11.55
C PRO A 127 -5.79 3.04 12.36
N PHE A 128 -4.62 3.34 11.83
CA PHE A 128 -3.36 3.08 12.51
C PHE A 128 -2.61 4.39 12.71
N PRO A 129 -1.97 4.61 13.87
CA PRO A 129 -1.26 5.86 14.14
C PRO A 129 -0.01 5.97 13.25
N GLU A 130 0.39 7.21 12.95
CA GLU A 130 1.58 7.47 12.14
C GLU A 130 2.82 6.77 12.70
N ALA A 131 2.96 6.72 14.03
CA ALA A 131 4.10 6.06 14.68
C ALA A 131 4.20 4.58 14.30
N ALA A 132 3.07 3.89 14.09
CA ALA A 132 3.08 2.49 13.65
C ALA A 132 3.67 2.34 12.24
N TRP A 133 3.34 3.27 11.36
CA TRP A 133 3.89 3.29 10.00
C TRP A 133 5.39 3.60 10.00
N GLN A 134 5.80 4.57 10.82
CA GLN A 134 7.21 4.91 10.96
C GLN A 134 8.03 3.72 11.45
N GLU A 135 7.54 3.00 12.43
CA GLU A 135 8.21 1.82 12.96
C GLU A 135 8.32 0.72 11.91
N ALA A 136 7.24 0.46 11.16
CA ALA A 136 7.26 -0.54 10.10
C ALA A 136 8.26 -0.18 9.00
N ILE A 137 8.38 1.10 8.66
CA ILE A 137 9.40 1.57 7.70
C ILE A 137 10.80 1.27 8.23
N ARG A 138 11.08 1.60 9.49
CA ARG A 138 12.39 1.35 10.09
C ARG A 138 12.74 -0.14 10.10
N ARG A 139 11.76 -0.99 10.33
CA ARG A 139 11.97 -2.45 10.39
C ARG A 139 12.16 -3.09 9.02
N ASN A 140 11.57 -2.51 7.99
CA ASN A 140 11.57 -3.11 6.65
C ASN A 140 12.64 -2.54 5.72
N LEU A 141 13.22 -1.39 6.04
CA LEU A 141 14.21 -0.73 5.19
C LEU A 141 15.53 -0.55 5.93
N ALA A 142 16.63 -0.58 5.16
CA ALA A 142 17.95 -0.33 5.71
C ALA A 142 18.03 1.08 6.31
N GLU A 143 18.83 1.24 7.35
CA GLU A 143 18.95 2.50 8.09
C GLU A 143 19.23 3.70 7.19
N LYS A 144 20.10 3.54 6.19
CA LYS A 144 20.44 4.61 5.25
C LYS A 144 19.24 5.13 4.44
N LEU A 145 18.15 4.36 4.39
CA LEU A 145 16.94 4.72 3.65
C LEU A 145 15.87 5.34 4.55
N HIS A 146 16.06 5.35 5.86
CA HIS A 146 15.02 5.78 6.80
C HIS A 146 14.63 7.25 6.59
N ALA A 147 15.60 8.16 6.55
CA ALA A 147 15.30 9.60 6.48
C ALA A 147 14.45 9.96 5.25
N ALA A 148 14.84 9.48 4.07
CA ALA A 148 14.11 9.76 2.83
C ALA A 148 12.71 9.14 2.84
N ASN A 149 12.57 7.94 3.41
CA ASN A 149 11.29 7.23 3.41
C ASN A 149 10.35 7.73 4.51
N LEU A 150 10.87 8.12 5.67
CA LEU A 150 10.05 8.78 6.69
C LEU A 150 9.52 10.12 6.18
N HIS A 151 10.35 10.86 5.44
CA HIS A 151 9.92 12.09 4.78
C HIS A 151 8.83 11.81 3.74
N ALA A 152 9.01 10.77 2.93
CA ALA A 152 8.02 10.38 1.92
C ALA A 152 6.67 10.02 2.55
N LEU A 153 6.69 9.29 3.66
CA LEU A 153 5.46 8.97 4.40
C LEU A 153 4.74 10.25 4.82
N ALA A 154 5.47 11.20 5.39
CA ALA A 154 4.89 12.47 5.84
C ALA A 154 4.30 13.26 4.67
N VAL A 155 4.99 13.30 3.53
CA VAL A 155 4.50 13.96 2.31
C VAL A 155 3.17 13.35 1.87
N GLY A 156 3.12 12.02 1.79
CA GLY A 156 1.90 11.31 1.39
C GLY A 156 0.74 11.55 2.35
N ARG A 157 1.00 11.49 3.63
CA ARG A 157 -0.03 11.75 4.65
C ARG A 157 -0.58 13.18 4.54
N GLN A 158 0.31 14.17 4.38
CA GLN A 158 -0.12 15.56 4.24
C GLN A 158 -0.93 15.78 2.95
N THR A 159 -0.48 15.18 1.85
CA THR A 159 -1.18 15.25 0.58
C THR A 159 -2.61 14.70 0.70
N ALA A 160 -2.77 13.54 1.33
CA ALA A 160 -4.08 12.92 1.52
C ALA A 160 -4.98 13.77 2.42
N LYS A 161 -4.44 14.35 3.49
CA LYS A 161 -5.20 15.22 4.39
C LYS A 161 -5.71 16.46 3.65
N ASN A 162 -4.89 17.06 2.80
CA ASN A 162 -5.28 18.22 2.01
C ASN A 162 -6.42 17.85 1.03
N ALA A 163 -6.38 16.67 0.44
CA ALA A 163 -7.41 16.21 -0.48
C ALA A 163 -8.74 15.88 0.20
N LEU A 164 -8.72 15.58 1.51
CA LEU A 164 -9.92 15.27 2.28
C LEU A 164 -10.65 16.53 2.79
N LEU A 165 -10.01 17.69 2.67
CA LEU A 165 -10.63 18.97 2.98
C LEU A 165 -11.48 19.45 1.80
#